data_079af9fb1d55f3070f7ddc919aeb5cb7
#
_entry.id   079af9fb1d55f3070f7ddc919aeb5cb7
#
_cell.length_a   1.000
_cell.length_b   1.000
_cell.length_c   1.000
_cell.angle_alpha   90.00
_cell.angle_beta   90.00
_cell.angle_gamma   90.00
#
_symmetry.space_group_name_H-M   'P 1'
#
loop_
_entity.id
_entity.type
_entity.pdbx_description
1 polymer ?
#
loop_
_entity_poly.entity_id
_entity_poly.type
_entity_poly.pdbx_seq_one_letter_code
_entity_poly.pdbx_strand_id
1 'polypeptide(L)'
;MKYRAVLLIGLFAVQPGISLHGQGSAASQSTGQVRAEGRAVADASGPFNALGATLFWGAWGYKADRARLERNLKVLSAAGVDYVRVLGSVGGASWQDRQADPGWSDYDAIIAGMTDLAYDRYGLRVQWTIFGGSPATSSEPSRQALVDRFAALARGREHKIFAFEIANEAWQNGFPGPEGQAELRLLGKRLNDKTTVLVALSSPPTGAACATYAQSDADVMTLHYARNFGAEGPLSPLTRPWTFPAAYDRECRGRLPQLVFNNEPIGPESSVRQDDSPARIAAGYVMTFLAGNGAYVLHAGPGIRGGGAADVSSKLRRHAHFDELPSFKPIAAGLGAAKQYLPPGLANWVRHEPNSATAPIRGFDRLYTATSGSQFVALAVGLTKPATARAHVSAAIDIREPGTGKVITSLKVKSGDTIELAGYQELVIIGRGT
;
A
#
# COMPACT_ATOMS: atom_id res chain seq x y z
N MET A 1 29.26 41.59 -68.95
CA MET A 1 28.76 41.72 -67.54
C MET A 1 29.12 40.45 -66.82
N LYS A 2 30.07 40.54 -65.87
CA LYS A 2 30.62 39.39 -65.14
C LYS A 2 29.97 39.41 -63.74
N TYR A 3 29.18 38.41 -63.38
CA TYR A 3 28.71 38.22 -62.04
C TYR A 3 29.68 37.33 -61.23
N ARG A 4 30.22 37.88 -60.17
CA ARG A 4 31.00 37.11 -59.14
C ARG A 4 30.04 36.51 -58.16
N ALA A 5 30.10 35.19 -57.96
CA ALA A 5 29.44 34.49 -56.88
C ALA A 5 30.34 34.59 -55.66
N VAL A 6 29.78 35.05 -54.54
CA VAL A 6 30.42 35.03 -53.22
C VAL A 6 29.94 33.78 -52.48
N LEU A 7 30.87 32.89 -52.16
CA LEU A 7 30.67 31.67 -51.41
C LEU A 7 30.76 32.03 -49.92
N LEU A 8 29.64 31.98 -49.18
CA LEU A 8 29.64 32.08 -47.72
C LEU A 8 29.81 30.67 -47.14
N ILE A 9 30.98 30.44 -46.52
CA ILE A 9 31.25 29.23 -45.73
C ILE A 9 30.70 29.48 -44.33
N GLY A 10 29.56 28.85 -44.02
CA GLY A 10 29.03 28.82 -42.65
C GLY A 10 29.78 27.83 -41.80
N LEU A 11 30.52 28.29 -40.77
CA LEU A 11 31.06 27.46 -39.72
C LEU A 11 29.89 26.97 -38.84
N PHE A 12 29.59 25.67 -38.92
CA PHE A 12 28.77 25.03 -37.92
C PHE A 12 29.61 24.74 -36.67
N ALA A 13 29.34 25.46 -35.59
CA ALA A 13 29.85 25.12 -34.26
C ALA A 13 29.16 23.86 -33.79
N VAL A 14 29.89 22.77 -33.67
CA VAL A 14 29.45 21.53 -33.02
C VAL A 14 29.40 21.81 -31.52
N GLN A 15 28.19 21.94 -30.97
CA GLN A 15 28.01 21.92 -29.52
C GLN A 15 28.22 20.47 -28.99
N PRO A 16 28.99 20.29 -27.92
CA PRO A 16 29.12 18.97 -27.32
C PRO A 16 27.77 18.53 -26.74
N GLY A 17 27.29 17.38 -27.20
CA GLY A 17 26.07 16.76 -26.71
C GLY A 17 26.13 16.56 -25.22
N ILE A 18 25.18 17.17 -24.51
CA ILE A 18 24.90 16.87 -23.10
C ILE A 18 24.34 15.44 -23.08
N SER A 19 25.16 14.47 -22.71
CA SER A 19 24.72 13.13 -22.32
C SER A 19 23.81 13.28 -21.10
N LEU A 20 22.52 13.23 -21.30
CA LEU A 20 21.56 12.96 -20.25
C LEU A 20 21.76 11.49 -19.81
N HIS A 21 22.73 11.28 -18.93
CA HIS A 21 22.75 10.11 -18.10
C HIS A 21 21.48 10.17 -17.26
N GLY A 22 20.51 9.32 -17.57
CA GLY A 22 19.38 9.08 -16.70
C GLY A 22 19.92 8.65 -15.34
N GLN A 23 20.00 9.59 -14.39
CA GLN A 23 20.12 9.26 -12.99
C GLN A 23 18.85 8.52 -12.63
N GLY A 24 18.93 7.18 -12.61
CA GLY A 24 17.95 6.39 -11.91
C GLY A 24 17.83 7.00 -10.52
N SER A 25 16.66 7.54 -10.21
CA SER A 25 16.34 8.04 -8.88
C SER A 25 16.69 6.92 -7.90
N ALA A 26 17.78 7.09 -7.16
CA ALA A 26 18.05 6.24 -6.02
C ALA A 26 16.80 6.35 -5.14
N ALA A 27 16.13 5.23 -4.91
CA ALA A 27 15.03 5.17 -3.96
C ALA A 27 15.52 5.85 -2.68
N SER A 28 14.82 6.87 -2.22
CA SER A 28 15.20 7.56 -0.98
C SER A 28 15.24 6.50 0.10
N GLN A 29 16.41 6.26 0.67
CA GLN A 29 16.53 5.27 1.74
C GLN A 29 15.59 5.68 2.86
N SER A 30 14.70 4.77 3.22
CA SER A 30 13.83 4.90 4.38
C SER A 30 14.68 5.21 5.63
N THR A 31 14.48 6.36 6.26
CA THR A 31 15.32 6.82 7.35
C THR A 31 14.56 6.89 8.67
N GLY A 32 15.17 6.35 9.73
CA GLY A 32 14.59 6.38 11.07
C GLY A 32 13.39 5.46 11.25
N GLN A 33 12.81 5.53 12.43
CA GLN A 33 11.64 4.72 12.82
C GLN A 33 10.36 5.30 12.21
N VAL A 34 9.45 4.40 11.80
CA VAL A 34 8.11 4.78 11.36
C VAL A 34 7.25 5.14 12.57
N ARG A 35 6.48 6.22 12.44
CA ARG A 35 5.53 6.71 13.44
C ARG A 35 4.21 7.10 12.80
N ALA A 36 3.16 7.15 13.60
CA ALA A 36 1.90 7.74 13.20
C ALA A 36 2.01 9.28 13.19
N GLU A 37 1.48 9.91 12.15
CA GLU A 37 1.30 11.35 12.05
C GLU A 37 -0.13 11.63 11.57
N GLY A 38 -1.06 11.62 12.51
CA GLY A 38 -2.49 11.63 12.22
C GLY A 38 -2.91 10.34 11.49
N ARG A 39 -3.40 10.49 10.27
CA ARG A 39 -3.79 9.38 9.38
C ARG A 39 -2.67 8.93 8.45
N ALA A 40 -1.57 9.64 8.40
CA ALA A 40 -0.40 9.29 7.60
C ALA A 40 0.65 8.56 8.43
N VAL A 41 1.54 7.86 7.78
CA VAL A 41 2.81 7.42 8.35
C VAL A 41 3.89 8.43 8.05
N ALA A 42 4.85 8.57 8.96
CA ALA A 42 6.03 9.41 8.79
C ALA A 42 7.28 8.70 9.32
N ASP A 43 8.43 9.11 8.83
CA ASP A 43 9.75 8.75 9.39
C ASP A 43 10.62 10.00 9.58
N ALA A 44 11.94 9.87 9.64
CA ALA A 44 12.83 11.03 9.80
C ALA A 44 12.80 11.98 8.59
N SER A 45 12.35 11.52 7.42
CA SER A 45 12.19 12.34 6.20
C SER A 45 10.86 13.11 6.15
N GLY A 46 9.95 12.86 7.11
CA GLY A 46 8.61 13.43 7.15
C GLY A 46 7.52 12.44 6.74
N PRO A 47 6.27 12.92 6.51
CA PRO A 47 5.16 12.07 6.10
C PRO A 47 5.37 11.52 4.68
N PHE A 48 4.91 10.29 4.43
CA PHE A 48 4.97 9.66 3.13
C PHE A 48 3.75 8.76 2.86
N ASN A 49 3.48 8.48 1.58
CA ASN A 49 2.43 7.57 1.15
C ASN A 49 3.01 6.17 1.02
N ALA A 50 2.87 5.36 2.06
CA ALA A 50 3.57 4.09 2.19
C ALA A 50 3.07 3.04 1.20
N LEU A 51 3.97 2.47 0.40
CA LEU A 51 3.74 1.36 -0.50
C LEU A 51 4.37 0.08 0.06
N GLY A 52 3.55 -0.86 0.48
CA GLY A 52 3.98 -2.20 0.88
C GLY A 52 3.80 -3.23 -0.22
N ALA A 53 4.37 -4.41 -0.01
CA ALA A 53 4.06 -5.61 -0.79
C ALA A 53 3.92 -6.83 0.11
N THR A 54 2.94 -7.69 -0.16
CA THR A 54 2.82 -8.99 0.50
C THR A 54 4.04 -9.85 0.18
N LEU A 55 4.63 -10.48 1.20
CA LEU A 55 5.69 -11.47 1.09
C LEU A 55 5.56 -12.49 2.23
N PHE A 56 4.39 -13.15 2.30
CA PHE A 56 3.98 -13.98 3.44
C PHE A 56 4.99 -15.06 3.82
N TRP A 57 5.63 -15.65 2.86
CA TRP A 57 6.61 -16.74 3.02
C TRP A 57 8.04 -16.25 3.31
N GLY A 58 8.24 -14.96 3.61
CA GLY A 58 9.58 -14.36 3.76
C GLY A 58 10.45 -15.04 4.83
N ALA A 59 9.89 -15.42 5.99
CA ALA A 59 10.62 -16.14 7.04
C ALA A 59 11.09 -17.53 6.57
N TRP A 60 10.22 -18.29 5.93
CA TRP A 60 10.59 -19.57 5.30
C TRP A 60 11.65 -19.35 4.20
N GLY A 61 11.46 -18.34 3.35
CA GLY A 61 12.40 -18.01 2.28
C GLY A 61 13.80 -17.70 2.81
N TYR A 62 13.88 -16.99 3.94
CA TYR A 62 15.16 -16.70 4.59
C TYR A 62 15.89 -17.97 5.04
N LYS A 63 15.15 -18.96 5.57
CA LYS A 63 15.66 -20.23 6.05
C LYS A 63 15.98 -21.20 4.90
N ALA A 64 15.05 -21.36 3.97
CA ALA A 64 15.02 -22.53 3.08
C ALA A 64 15.26 -22.20 1.59
N ASP A 65 14.95 -20.97 1.14
CA ASP A 65 15.12 -20.55 -0.27
C ASP A 65 15.56 -19.09 -0.37
N ARG A 66 16.77 -18.87 0.06
CA ARG A 66 17.37 -17.54 0.12
C ARG A 66 17.44 -16.84 -1.25
N ALA A 67 17.74 -17.60 -2.30
CA ALA A 67 17.85 -17.06 -3.65
C ALA A 67 16.50 -16.50 -4.15
N ARG A 68 15.41 -17.24 -3.93
CA ARG A 68 14.05 -16.79 -4.26
C ARG A 68 13.67 -15.54 -3.47
N LEU A 69 13.94 -15.54 -2.17
CA LEU A 69 13.67 -14.39 -1.31
C LEU A 69 14.40 -13.14 -1.81
N GLU A 70 15.71 -13.24 -2.03
CA GLU A 70 16.51 -12.08 -2.43
C GLU A 70 16.14 -11.54 -3.82
N ARG A 71 15.78 -12.42 -4.79
CA ARG A 71 15.27 -11.99 -6.09
C ARG A 71 14.00 -11.15 -5.92
N ASN A 72 13.04 -11.61 -5.10
CA ASN A 72 11.80 -10.87 -4.85
C ASN A 72 12.05 -9.54 -4.11
N LEU A 73 12.89 -9.53 -3.07
CA LEU A 73 13.25 -8.29 -2.36
C LEU A 73 13.90 -7.28 -3.30
N LYS A 74 14.83 -7.71 -4.16
CA LYS A 74 15.48 -6.85 -5.15
C LYS A 74 14.47 -6.24 -6.13
N VAL A 75 13.54 -7.05 -6.64
CA VAL A 75 12.51 -6.59 -7.59
C VAL A 75 11.56 -5.59 -6.94
N LEU A 76 11.11 -5.86 -5.71
CA LEU A 76 10.23 -4.96 -4.95
C LEU A 76 10.93 -3.63 -4.59
N SER A 77 12.18 -3.68 -4.15
CA SER A 77 12.99 -2.49 -3.89
C SER A 77 13.13 -1.62 -5.15
N ALA A 78 13.46 -2.23 -6.28
CA ALA A 78 13.57 -1.53 -7.57
C ALA A 78 12.22 -0.93 -8.04
N ALA A 79 11.09 -1.50 -7.61
CA ALA A 79 9.75 -0.99 -7.86
C ALA A 79 9.33 0.16 -6.93
N GLY A 80 10.20 0.60 -6.00
CA GLY A 80 9.92 1.68 -5.06
C GLY A 80 9.00 1.30 -3.90
N VAL A 81 8.90 0.01 -3.58
CA VAL A 81 8.22 -0.49 -2.37
C VAL A 81 8.97 -0.02 -1.13
N ASP A 82 8.26 0.36 -0.06
CA ASP A 82 8.86 0.85 1.19
C ASP A 82 9.00 -0.28 2.22
N TYR A 83 8.12 -1.28 2.16
CA TYR A 83 8.13 -2.40 3.12
C TYR A 83 7.51 -3.67 2.55
N VAL A 84 7.84 -4.80 3.18
CA VAL A 84 7.21 -6.10 2.90
C VAL A 84 6.41 -6.57 4.10
N ARG A 85 5.20 -7.13 3.86
CA ARG A 85 4.37 -7.76 4.89
C ARG A 85 4.63 -9.25 4.93
N VAL A 86 5.14 -9.76 6.06
CA VAL A 86 5.63 -11.13 6.25
C VAL A 86 4.88 -11.80 7.40
N LEU A 87 4.57 -13.10 7.27
CA LEU A 87 3.98 -13.89 8.37
C LEU A 87 5.09 -14.41 9.30
N GLY A 88 4.95 -14.12 10.59
CA GLY A 88 5.88 -14.56 11.63
C GLY A 88 5.71 -16.03 11.97
N SER A 89 4.47 -16.49 12.13
CA SER A 89 4.17 -17.89 12.32
C SER A 89 3.03 -18.34 11.40
N VAL A 90 3.26 -19.41 10.68
CA VAL A 90 2.28 -19.99 9.77
C VAL A 90 2.57 -21.46 9.56
N GLY A 91 1.53 -22.28 9.54
CA GLY A 91 1.64 -23.73 9.39
C GLY A 91 0.33 -24.36 8.92
N GLY A 92 0.19 -25.67 9.14
CA GLY A 92 -0.96 -26.45 8.70
C GLY A 92 -0.87 -26.91 7.26
N ALA A 93 -1.90 -27.66 6.82
CA ALA A 93 -1.88 -28.36 5.52
C ALA A 93 -1.61 -27.46 4.32
N SER A 94 -2.12 -26.22 4.35
CA SER A 94 -1.94 -25.27 3.24
C SER A 94 -0.57 -24.59 3.21
N TRP A 95 0.27 -24.77 4.24
CA TRP A 95 1.59 -24.15 4.37
C TRP A 95 2.74 -25.16 4.59
N GLN A 96 2.50 -26.47 4.41
CA GLN A 96 3.49 -27.52 4.70
C GLN A 96 4.84 -27.29 4.02
N ASP A 97 4.83 -26.74 2.82
CA ASP A 97 6.03 -26.46 2.03
C ASP A 97 6.68 -25.10 2.32
N ARG A 98 6.03 -24.24 3.14
CA ARG A 98 6.48 -22.85 3.43
C ARG A 98 6.10 -22.39 4.82
N GLN A 99 6.06 -23.27 5.77
CA GLN A 99 5.75 -22.91 7.14
C GLN A 99 6.83 -22.03 7.77
N ALA A 100 6.44 -21.18 8.71
CA ALA A 100 7.31 -20.50 9.65
C ALA A 100 6.91 -20.97 11.04
N ASP A 101 7.76 -21.80 11.66
CA ASP A 101 7.46 -22.47 12.92
C ASP A 101 8.27 -21.85 14.07
N PRO A 102 7.63 -21.22 15.05
CA PRO A 102 8.30 -20.70 16.24
C PRO A 102 9.06 -21.74 17.06
N GLY A 103 8.81 -23.03 16.83
CA GLY A 103 9.53 -24.15 17.43
C GLY A 103 10.91 -24.44 16.82
N TRP A 104 11.28 -23.83 15.70
CA TRP A 104 12.64 -23.99 15.16
C TRP A 104 13.68 -23.48 16.15
N SER A 105 14.77 -24.21 16.32
CA SER A 105 15.88 -23.82 17.21
C SER A 105 16.57 -22.52 16.79
N ASP A 106 16.50 -22.17 15.51
CA ASP A 106 17.07 -20.98 14.90
C ASP A 106 16.03 -19.89 14.56
N TYR A 107 14.78 -20.01 15.06
CA TYR A 107 13.67 -19.13 14.69
C TYR A 107 13.98 -17.63 14.92
N ASP A 108 14.52 -17.27 16.09
CA ASP A 108 14.81 -15.87 16.39
C ASP A 108 15.90 -15.29 15.49
N ALA A 109 16.90 -16.12 15.15
CA ALA A 109 17.94 -15.74 14.19
C ALA A 109 17.37 -15.56 12.77
N ILE A 110 16.37 -16.37 12.38
CA ILE A 110 15.69 -16.25 11.08
C ILE A 110 14.90 -14.96 11.01
N ILE A 111 14.08 -14.65 12.01
CA ILE A 111 13.25 -13.43 12.03
C ILE A 111 14.13 -12.18 12.04
N ALA A 112 15.18 -12.17 12.87
CA ALA A 112 16.15 -11.08 12.92
C ALA A 112 16.90 -10.93 11.60
N GLY A 113 17.43 -12.03 11.07
CA GLY A 113 18.19 -12.02 9.82
C GLY A 113 17.34 -11.65 8.60
N MET A 114 16.06 -12.04 8.54
CA MET A 114 15.13 -11.61 7.49
C MET A 114 14.89 -10.09 7.57
N THR A 115 14.70 -9.55 8.78
CA THR A 115 14.50 -8.11 9.01
C THR A 115 15.73 -7.33 8.58
N ASP A 116 16.90 -7.75 9.03
CA ASP A 116 18.18 -7.11 8.70
C ASP A 116 18.46 -7.19 7.19
N LEU A 117 18.25 -8.35 6.55
CA LEU A 117 18.43 -8.51 5.12
C LEU A 117 17.55 -7.56 4.31
N ALA A 118 16.24 -7.52 4.62
CA ALA A 118 15.29 -6.70 3.87
C ALA A 118 15.67 -5.22 3.94
N TYR A 119 16.06 -4.74 5.11
CA TYR A 119 16.39 -3.35 5.31
C TYR A 119 17.82 -3.00 4.85
N ASP A 120 18.84 -3.69 5.37
CA ASP A 120 20.24 -3.28 5.16
C ASP A 120 20.68 -3.46 3.71
N ARG A 121 20.15 -4.47 3.01
CA ARG A 121 20.54 -4.76 1.63
C ARG A 121 19.59 -4.19 0.58
N TYR A 122 18.30 -4.13 0.89
CA TYR A 122 17.27 -3.75 -0.09
C TYR A 122 16.50 -2.48 0.27
N GLY A 123 16.75 -1.87 1.44
CA GLY A 123 16.05 -0.65 1.88
C GLY A 123 14.57 -0.87 2.23
N LEU A 124 14.14 -2.12 2.40
CA LEU A 124 12.75 -2.49 2.68
C LEU A 124 12.55 -2.73 4.17
N ARG A 125 11.67 -1.98 4.81
CA ARG A 125 11.20 -2.30 6.16
C ARG A 125 10.35 -3.56 6.15
N VAL A 126 10.10 -4.15 7.33
CA VAL A 126 9.26 -5.34 7.45
C VAL A 126 8.04 -5.04 8.32
N GLN A 127 6.84 -5.28 7.80
CA GLN A 127 5.64 -5.43 8.62
C GLN A 127 5.51 -6.90 9.00
N TRP A 128 5.66 -7.21 10.29
CA TRP A 128 5.49 -8.55 10.78
C TRP A 128 4.05 -8.80 11.21
N THR A 129 3.35 -9.74 10.58
CA THR A 129 2.10 -10.32 11.06
C THR A 129 2.44 -11.56 11.88
N ILE A 130 2.35 -11.45 13.22
CA ILE A 130 2.92 -12.45 14.14
C ILE A 130 2.22 -13.81 13.98
N PHE A 131 0.88 -13.82 13.98
CA PHE A 131 0.07 -15.03 13.80
C PHE A 131 -0.55 -15.05 12.40
N GLY A 132 0.10 -15.71 11.46
CA GLY A 132 -0.34 -15.77 10.05
C GLY A 132 -1.33 -16.89 9.75
N GLY A 133 -1.48 -17.85 10.64
CA GLY A 133 -2.39 -18.98 10.51
C GLY A 133 -2.18 -19.95 11.68
N SER A 134 -3.25 -20.64 12.12
CA SER A 134 -3.11 -21.70 13.12
C SER A 134 -2.29 -22.85 12.53
N PRO A 135 -1.61 -23.69 13.25
CA PRO A 135 -1.67 -24.01 14.67
C PRO A 135 -0.33 -23.92 15.41
N ALA A 136 0.64 -23.13 14.93
CA ALA A 136 1.99 -23.11 15.52
C ALA A 136 2.00 -22.65 16.99
N THR A 137 0.92 -21.99 17.43
CA THR A 137 0.78 -21.47 18.81
C THR A 137 -0.67 -21.61 19.25
N SER A 138 -1.02 -22.77 19.76
CA SER A 138 -2.42 -23.11 20.12
C SER A 138 -2.82 -22.67 21.52
N SER A 139 -1.88 -22.39 22.43
CA SER A 139 -2.18 -21.98 23.81
C SER A 139 -1.86 -20.50 24.05
N GLU A 140 -2.61 -19.86 24.95
CA GLU A 140 -2.38 -18.46 25.32
C GLU A 140 -0.95 -18.21 25.85
N PRO A 141 -0.35 -19.03 26.72
CA PRO A 141 1.03 -18.84 27.14
C PRO A 141 2.03 -18.88 25.97
N SER A 142 1.82 -19.78 25.01
CA SER A 142 2.68 -19.87 23.81
C SER A 142 2.54 -18.62 22.92
N ARG A 143 1.33 -18.06 22.82
CA ARG A 143 1.08 -16.83 22.07
C ARG A 143 1.73 -15.61 22.74
N GLN A 144 1.61 -15.51 24.06
CA GLN A 144 2.29 -14.46 24.83
C GLN A 144 3.82 -14.54 24.70
N ALA A 145 4.38 -15.75 24.79
CA ALA A 145 5.81 -15.96 24.60
C ALA A 145 6.30 -15.54 23.19
N LEU A 146 5.51 -15.85 22.14
CA LEU A 146 5.86 -15.43 20.79
C LEU A 146 5.81 -13.92 20.62
N VAL A 147 4.80 -13.25 21.16
CA VAL A 147 4.72 -11.77 21.16
C VAL A 147 5.94 -11.16 21.86
N ASP A 148 6.40 -11.74 22.98
CA ASP A 148 7.59 -11.29 23.69
C ASP A 148 8.87 -11.44 22.86
N ARG A 149 8.97 -12.51 22.05
CA ARG A 149 10.09 -12.70 21.09
C ARG A 149 10.09 -11.60 20.04
N PHE A 150 8.93 -11.18 19.50
CA PHE A 150 8.85 -10.07 18.56
C PHE A 150 9.16 -8.73 19.22
N ALA A 151 8.76 -8.50 20.46
CA ALA A 151 9.19 -7.34 21.22
C ALA A 151 10.72 -7.30 21.43
N ALA A 152 11.33 -8.46 21.66
CA ALA A 152 12.78 -8.58 21.77
C ALA A 152 13.49 -8.36 20.43
N LEU A 153 12.92 -8.85 19.32
CA LEU A 153 13.40 -8.59 17.96
C LEU A 153 13.50 -7.10 17.66
N ALA A 154 12.51 -6.30 18.09
CA ALA A 154 12.44 -4.88 17.81
C ALA A 154 13.64 -4.10 18.38
N ARG A 155 14.21 -4.54 19.50
CA ARG A 155 15.29 -3.81 20.18
C ARG A 155 16.49 -3.56 19.27
N GLY A 156 16.75 -2.27 18.99
CA GLY A 156 17.79 -1.82 18.07
C GLY A 156 17.47 -2.00 16.59
N ARG A 157 16.24 -2.48 16.25
CA ARG A 157 15.73 -2.65 14.89
C ARG A 157 14.45 -1.88 14.62
N GLU A 158 14.03 -0.99 15.51
CA GLU A 158 12.76 -0.26 15.40
C GLU A 158 12.66 0.47 14.06
N HIS A 159 13.76 0.99 13.53
CA HIS A 159 13.84 1.67 12.23
C HIS A 159 13.72 0.73 11.01
N LYS A 160 13.95 -0.58 11.21
CA LYS A 160 13.84 -1.62 10.17
C LYS A 160 12.46 -2.25 10.10
N ILE A 161 11.64 -2.01 11.12
CA ILE A 161 10.30 -2.59 11.23
C ILE A 161 9.28 -1.50 10.92
N PHE A 162 8.40 -1.77 9.94
CA PHE A 162 7.35 -0.84 9.55
C PHE A 162 6.23 -0.79 10.58
N ALA A 163 5.75 -1.96 10.97
CA ALA A 163 4.74 -2.16 11.99
C ALA A 163 4.69 -3.64 12.43
N PHE A 164 4.09 -3.91 13.58
CA PHE A 164 3.62 -5.22 13.96
C PHE A 164 2.10 -5.33 13.76
N GLU A 165 1.65 -6.48 13.30
CA GLU A 165 0.24 -6.88 13.30
C GLU A 165 0.14 -8.16 14.10
N ILE A 166 -0.74 -8.23 15.10
CA ILE A 166 -0.82 -9.40 15.97
C ILE A 166 -1.25 -10.62 15.15
N ALA A 167 -2.34 -10.55 14.39
CA ALA A 167 -2.79 -11.70 13.62
C ALA A 167 -3.35 -11.34 12.24
N ASN A 168 -3.13 -12.23 11.27
CA ASN A 168 -3.79 -12.18 9.98
C ASN A 168 -5.23 -12.70 10.13
N GLU A 169 -6.25 -11.87 9.84
CA GLU A 169 -7.65 -12.29 9.91
C GLU A 169 -7.93 -13.16 11.15
N ALA A 170 -7.68 -12.61 12.33
CA ALA A 170 -7.67 -13.32 13.63
C ALA A 170 -8.88 -14.23 13.84
N TRP A 171 -10.06 -13.81 13.35
CA TRP A 171 -11.33 -14.53 13.49
C TRP A 171 -11.30 -15.95 12.88
N GLN A 172 -10.46 -16.19 11.88
CA GLN A 172 -10.24 -17.51 11.29
C GLN A 172 -8.86 -18.12 11.60
N ASN A 173 -7.97 -17.35 12.23
CA ASN A 173 -6.59 -17.77 12.51
C ASN A 173 -6.28 -17.85 14.01
N GLY A 174 -7.18 -18.44 14.79
CA GLY A 174 -6.94 -18.83 16.17
C GLY A 174 -7.54 -17.93 17.24
N PHE A 175 -8.28 -16.86 16.88
CA PHE A 175 -8.90 -15.91 17.81
C PHE A 175 -10.40 -15.73 17.51
N PRO A 176 -11.21 -16.79 17.52
CA PRO A 176 -12.62 -16.70 17.21
C PRO A 176 -13.43 -16.05 18.33
N GLY A 177 -14.52 -15.38 17.96
CA GLY A 177 -15.50 -14.85 18.89
C GLY A 177 -15.01 -13.75 19.84
N PRO A 178 -15.83 -13.39 20.85
CA PRO A 178 -15.51 -12.31 21.79
C PRO A 178 -14.26 -12.58 22.64
N GLU A 179 -14.05 -13.82 23.05
CA GLU A 179 -12.88 -14.23 23.86
C GLU A 179 -11.59 -14.08 23.06
N GLY A 180 -11.58 -14.56 21.80
CA GLY A 180 -10.45 -14.37 20.90
C GLY A 180 -10.14 -12.90 20.62
N GLN A 181 -11.18 -12.05 20.51
CA GLN A 181 -10.99 -10.61 20.38
C GLN A 181 -10.42 -9.97 21.65
N ALA A 182 -10.83 -10.43 22.83
CA ALA A 182 -10.28 -9.95 24.10
C ALA A 182 -8.79 -10.34 24.23
N GLU A 183 -8.45 -11.59 23.93
CA GLU A 183 -7.06 -12.05 23.91
C GLU A 183 -6.21 -11.26 22.91
N LEU A 184 -6.73 -11.01 21.70
CA LEU A 184 -6.04 -10.23 20.68
C LEU A 184 -5.67 -8.82 21.18
N ARG A 185 -6.58 -8.16 21.91
CA ARG A 185 -6.31 -6.85 22.54
C ARG A 185 -5.25 -6.95 23.64
N LEU A 186 -5.28 -7.99 24.47
CA LEU A 186 -4.26 -8.21 25.51
C LEU A 186 -2.88 -8.45 24.91
N LEU A 187 -2.77 -9.22 23.83
CA LEU A 187 -1.52 -9.45 23.12
C LEU A 187 -1.01 -8.15 22.45
N GLY A 188 -1.92 -7.36 21.86
CA GLY A 188 -1.59 -6.05 21.30
C GLY A 188 -1.03 -5.10 22.34
N LYS A 189 -1.72 -4.99 23.50
CA LYS A 189 -1.25 -4.21 24.63
C LYS A 189 0.12 -4.69 25.13
N ARG A 190 0.28 -6.01 25.33
CA ARG A 190 1.55 -6.61 25.76
C ARG A 190 2.72 -6.25 24.84
N LEU A 191 2.48 -6.19 23.53
CA LEU A 191 3.51 -5.80 22.57
C LEU A 191 3.78 -4.31 22.63
N ASN A 192 2.74 -3.49 22.66
CA ASN A 192 2.83 -2.04 22.71
C ASN A 192 3.56 -1.52 23.95
N ASP A 193 3.32 -2.16 25.12
CA ASP A 193 4.05 -1.84 26.36
C ASP A 193 5.58 -2.11 26.28
N LYS A 194 6.06 -2.85 25.26
CA LYS A 194 7.45 -3.33 25.16
C LYS A 194 8.22 -2.78 23.94
N THR A 195 7.55 -2.10 23.03
CA THR A 195 8.16 -1.56 21.82
C THR A 195 7.58 -0.19 21.48
N THR A 196 8.35 0.60 20.74
CA THR A 196 7.89 1.86 20.13
C THR A 196 7.48 1.70 18.66
N VAL A 197 7.56 0.48 18.13
CA VAL A 197 7.08 0.15 16.79
C VAL A 197 5.56 0.16 16.77
N LEU A 198 4.95 0.70 15.73
CA LEU A 198 3.50 0.72 15.56
C LEU A 198 2.89 -0.68 15.67
N VAL A 199 1.82 -0.81 16.46
CA VAL A 199 1.12 -2.09 16.71
C VAL A 199 -0.30 -2.04 16.16
N ALA A 200 -0.63 -2.99 15.30
CA ALA A 200 -1.98 -3.31 14.83
C ALA A 200 -2.46 -4.64 15.43
N LEU A 201 -3.76 -4.84 15.54
CA LEU A 201 -4.31 -6.11 16.02
C LEU A 201 -4.51 -7.11 14.89
N SER A 202 -5.49 -6.86 14.03
CA SER A 202 -5.86 -7.73 12.92
C SER A 202 -6.91 -7.06 12.05
N SER A 203 -7.02 -7.47 10.79
CA SER A 203 -8.18 -7.09 9.99
C SER A 203 -9.44 -7.80 10.54
N PRO A 204 -10.44 -7.03 11.00
CA PRO A 204 -11.69 -7.60 11.49
C PRO A 204 -12.57 -8.09 10.32
N PRO A 205 -13.48 -9.03 10.55
CA PRO A 205 -14.56 -9.29 9.60
C PRO A 205 -15.45 -8.05 9.45
N THR A 206 -16.21 -7.99 8.37
CA THR A 206 -17.13 -6.87 8.11
C THR A 206 -18.07 -6.66 9.30
N GLY A 207 -18.17 -5.43 9.81
CA GLY A 207 -19.01 -5.04 10.94
C GLY A 207 -18.40 -5.30 12.33
N ALA A 208 -17.18 -5.84 12.44
CA ALA A 208 -16.55 -6.15 13.72
C ALA A 208 -15.40 -5.21 14.13
N ALA A 209 -15.21 -4.08 13.44
CA ALA A 209 -14.11 -3.16 13.73
C ALA A 209 -14.16 -2.62 15.17
N CYS A 210 -15.36 -2.25 15.67
CA CYS A 210 -15.53 -1.78 17.05
C CYS A 210 -15.19 -2.86 18.07
N ALA A 211 -15.67 -4.09 17.86
CA ALA A 211 -15.42 -5.19 18.76
C ALA A 211 -13.92 -5.53 18.85
N THR A 212 -13.19 -5.34 17.76
CA THR A 212 -11.76 -5.62 17.71
C THR A 212 -10.93 -4.47 18.28
N TYR A 213 -11.21 -3.22 17.90
CA TYR A 213 -10.30 -2.10 18.14
C TYR A 213 -10.76 -1.09 19.19
N ALA A 214 -12.09 -0.94 19.45
CA ALA A 214 -12.62 0.16 20.27
C ALA A 214 -12.29 0.02 21.75
N GLN A 215 -11.38 -0.27 22.32
CA GLN A 215 -10.87 -0.40 23.68
C GLN A 215 -9.48 -1.04 23.68
N SER A 216 -8.77 -0.88 22.55
CA SER A 216 -7.42 -1.37 22.43
C SER A 216 -6.43 -0.22 22.50
N ASP A 217 -5.19 -0.54 22.84
CA ASP A 217 -4.04 0.37 22.79
C ASP A 217 -3.32 0.26 21.41
N ALA A 218 -4.02 -0.21 20.37
CA ALA A 218 -3.43 -0.33 19.04
C ALA A 218 -3.22 1.03 18.40
N ASP A 219 -2.06 1.23 17.78
CA ASP A 219 -1.71 2.46 17.04
C ASP A 219 -2.36 2.50 15.65
N VAL A 220 -2.61 1.30 15.08
CA VAL A 220 -3.01 1.13 13.69
C VAL A 220 -4.17 0.16 13.59
N MET A 221 -5.15 0.49 12.76
CA MET A 221 -6.17 -0.45 12.29
C MET A 221 -5.78 -1.01 10.93
N THR A 222 -5.59 -2.33 10.81
CA THR A 222 -5.41 -2.99 9.52
C THR A 222 -6.77 -3.40 8.95
N LEU A 223 -6.99 -3.19 7.65
CA LEU A 223 -8.21 -3.59 6.96
C LEU A 223 -7.90 -4.40 5.71
N HIS A 224 -8.62 -5.50 5.55
CA HIS A 224 -8.74 -6.23 4.30
C HIS A 224 -10.11 -5.87 3.71
N TYR A 225 -10.16 -4.81 2.91
CA TYR A 225 -11.41 -4.44 2.27
C TYR A 225 -11.89 -5.57 1.40
N ALA A 226 -13.19 -5.91 1.50
CA ALA A 226 -13.73 -7.04 0.77
C ALA A 226 -13.42 -6.95 -0.73
N ARG A 227 -12.80 -7.98 -1.27
CA ARG A 227 -12.33 -8.07 -2.66
C ARG A 227 -13.38 -8.68 -3.60
N ASN A 228 -14.49 -9.17 -3.06
CA ASN A 228 -15.62 -9.60 -3.87
C ASN A 228 -16.30 -8.39 -4.52
N PHE A 229 -16.84 -8.56 -5.71
CA PHE A 229 -17.63 -7.53 -6.35
C PHE A 229 -18.99 -7.44 -5.64
N GLY A 230 -19.29 -6.26 -5.09
CA GLY A 230 -20.61 -5.93 -4.55
C GLY A 230 -21.56 -5.40 -5.64
N ALA A 231 -22.56 -4.63 -5.23
CA ALA A 231 -23.54 -4.02 -6.14
C ALA A 231 -22.91 -3.10 -7.20
N GLU A 232 -21.73 -2.50 -6.89
CA GLU A 232 -20.97 -1.64 -7.81
C GLU A 232 -20.11 -2.44 -8.81
N GLY A 233 -20.19 -3.77 -8.79
CA GLY A 233 -19.46 -4.64 -9.69
C GLY A 233 -17.94 -4.51 -9.51
N PRO A 234 -17.16 -4.49 -10.61
CA PRO A 234 -15.68 -4.44 -10.57
C PRO A 234 -15.09 -3.19 -9.88
N LEU A 235 -15.87 -2.15 -9.66
CA LEU A 235 -15.43 -0.93 -8.99
C LEU A 235 -15.47 -1.05 -7.46
N SER A 236 -16.24 -1.99 -6.90
CA SER A 236 -16.40 -2.15 -5.45
C SER A 236 -15.07 -2.21 -4.69
N PRO A 237 -14.06 -3.01 -5.09
CA PRO A 237 -12.79 -3.07 -4.38
C PRO A 237 -12.05 -1.73 -4.38
N LEU A 238 -12.25 -0.91 -5.40
CA LEU A 238 -11.62 0.40 -5.54
C LEU A 238 -12.29 1.46 -4.67
N THR A 239 -13.61 1.42 -4.52
CA THR A 239 -14.38 2.46 -3.81
C THR A 239 -14.54 2.19 -2.31
N ARG A 240 -14.41 0.95 -1.86
CA ARG A 240 -14.56 0.57 -0.44
C ARG A 240 -13.62 1.28 0.53
N PRO A 241 -12.34 1.55 0.22
CA PRO A 241 -11.50 2.35 1.10
C PRO A 241 -12.10 3.71 1.44
N TRP A 242 -12.90 4.29 0.55
CA TRP A 242 -13.60 5.56 0.79
C TRP A 242 -14.76 5.42 1.77
N THR A 243 -15.56 4.37 1.64
CA THR A 243 -16.83 4.24 2.38
C THR A 243 -16.68 3.62 3.77
N PHE A 244 -15.85 2.60 3.92
CA PHE A 244 -15.78 1.81 5.15
C PHE A 244 -15.16 2.53 6.35
N PRO A 245 -14.03 3.25 6.26
CA PRO A 245 -13.47 3.90 7.45
C PRO A 245 -14.44 4.89 8.10
N ALA A 246 -15.16 5.68 7.30
CA ALA A 246 -16.15 6.62 7.82
C ALA A 246 -17.37 5.91 8.46
N ALA A 247 -17.78 4.75 7.93
CA ALA A 247 -18.84 3.95 8.52
C ALA A 247 -18.42 3.39 9.88
N TYR A 248 -17.22 2.82 9.98
CA TYR A 248 -16.68 2.28 11.23
C TYR A 248 -16.47 3.38 12.27
N ASP A 249 -15.98 4.54 11.89
CA ASP A 249 -15.77 5.65 12.81
C ASP A 249 -17.09 6.12 13.43
N ARG A 250 -18.15 6.23 12.64
CA ARG A 250 -19.51 6.55 13.14
C ARG A 250 -20.04 5.47 14.08
N GLU A 251 -19.90 4.20 13.71
CA GLU A 251 -20.33 3.06 14.52
C GLU A 251 -19.58 3.01 15.85
N CYS A 252 -18.29 3.23 15.82
CA CYS A 252 -17.43 3.13 17.00
C CYS A 252 -17.30 4.44 17.79
N ARG A 253 -17.96 5.51 17.36
CA ARG A 253 -17.97 6.82 18.01
C ARG A 253 -16.57 7.40 18.27
N GLY A 254 -15.72 7.36 17.23
CA GLY A 254 -14.36 7.92 17.30
C GLY A 254 -13.38 7.15 18.19
N ARG A 255 -13.68 5.90 18.56
CA ARG A 255 -12.82 5.07 19.42
C ARG A 255 -11.91 4.12 18.63
N LEU A 256 -11.70 4.37 17.36
CA LEU A 256 -10.79 3.60 16.50
C LEU A 256 -9.44 4.30 16.34
N PRO A 257 -8.35 3.56 16.09
CA PRO A 257 -7.11 4.15 15.62
C PRO A 257 -7.34 5.04 14.38
N GLN A 258 -6.74 6.22 14.37
CA GLN A 258 -6.85 7.12 13.20
C GLN A 258 -6.06 6.62 12.00
N LEU A 259 -4.92 5.96 12.25
CA LEU A 259 -4.07 5.40 11.23
C LEU A 259 -4.63 4.05 10.76
N VAL A 260 -4.85 3.92 9.46
CA VAL A 260 -5.43 2.72 8.84
C VAL A 260 -4.51 2.23 7.73
N PHE A 261 -4.27 0.91 7.66
CA PHE A 261 -3.54 0.26 6.57
C PHE A 261 -4.49 -0.58 5.71
N ASN A 262 -4.44 -0.39 4.40
CA ASN A 262 -5.08 -1.25 3.40
C ASN A 262 -4.14 -2.41 3.08
N ASN A 263 -4.26 -3.51 3.84
CA ASN A 263 -3.26 -4.59 3.86
C ASN A 263 -3.43 -5.65 2.77
N GLU A 264 -4.63 -5.82 2.21
CA GLU A 264 -4.89 -6.83 1.18
C GLU A 264 -5.87 -6.33 0.12
N PRO A 265 -5.52 -5.28 -0.64
CA PRO A 265 -6.33 -4.87 -1.79
C PRO A 265 -6.29 -5.92 -2.90
N ILE A 266 -7.20 -5.79 -3.88
CA ILE A 266 -7.20 -6.65 -5.06
C ILE A 266 -5.92 -6.42 -5.88
N GLY A 267 -5.32 -7.50 -6.37
CA GLY A 267 -4.10 -7.46 -7.19
C GLY A 267 -3.97 -8.69 -8.09
N PRO A 268 -2.88 -8.79 -8.87
CA PRO A 268 -2.63 -9.93 -9.74
C PRO A 268 -2.49 -11.22 -8.93
N GLU A 269 -3.15 -12.28 -9.39
CA GLU A 269 -3.15 -13.58 -8.69
C GLU A 269 -3.55 -13.51 -7.20
N SER A 270 -4.37 -12.53 -6.83
CA SER A 270 -4.87 -12.33 -5.47
C SER A 270 -5.77 -13.48 -5.00
N SER A 271 -5.91 -13.63 -3.68
CA SER A 271 -6.56 -14.80 -3.05
C SER A 271 -8.08 -14.92 -3.28
N VAL A 272 -8.80 -13.83 -3.51
CA VAL A 272 -10.26 -13.85 -3.67
C VAL A 272 -10.68 -13.57 -5.11
N ARG A 273 -10.18 -12.48 -5.66
CA ARG A 273 -10.31 -12.08 -7.06
C ARG A 273 -9.02 -11.41 -7.48
N GLN A 274 -8.74 -11.45 -8.77
CA GLN A 274 -7.56 -10.80 -9.32
C GLN A 274 -7.93 -9.59 -10.16
N ASP A 275 -7.02 -8.64 -10.21
CA ASP A 275 -7.00 -7.53 -11.15
C ASP A 275 -5.56 -7.28 -11.62
N ASP A 276 -5.38 -7.32 -12.93
CA ASP A 276 -4.09 -7.14 -13.57
C ASP A 276 -3.94 -5.75 -14.23
N SER A 277 -4.96 -4.88 -14.09
CA SER A 277 -4.97 -3.55 -14.70
C SER A 277 -4.01 -2.60 -13.97
N PRO A 278 -2.93 -2.11 -14.60
CA PRO A 278 -2.03 -1.15 -13.99
C PRO A 278 -2.74 0.15 -13.57
N ALA A 279 -3.67 0.63 -14.39
CA ALA A 279 -4.44 1.84 -14.10
C ALA A 279 -5.31 1.66 -12.86
N ARG A 280 -6.01 0.52 -12.73
CA ARG A 280 -6.88 0.24 -11.60
C ARG A 280 -6.11 0.01 -10.30
N ILE A 281 -4.97 -0.66 -10.35
CA ILE A 281 -4.12 -0.87 -9.17
C ILE A 281 -3.52 0.46 -8.71
N ALA A 282 -3.03 1.30 -9.64
CA ALA A 282 -2.54 2.63 -9.31
C ALA A 282 -3.68 3.55 -8.79
N ALA A 283 -4.88 3.46 -9.36
CA ALA A 283 -6.05 4.16 -8.83
C ALA A 283 -6.43 3.68 -7.42
N GLY A 284 -6.28 2.39 -7.12
CA GLY A 284 -6.46 1.81 -5.78
C GLY A 284 -5.47 2.35 -4.76
N TYR A 285 -4.22 2.54 -5.17
CA TYR A 285 -3.20 3.22 -4.38
C TYR A 285 -3.61 4.67 -4.09
N VAL A 286 -3.98 5.44 -5.10
CA VAL A 286 -4.46 6.83 -4.95
C VAL A 286 -5.68 6.89 -4.04
N MET A 287 -6.70 6.03 -4.27
CA MET A 287 -7.91 5.96 -3.46
C MET A 287 -7.61 5.68 -1.99
N THR A 288 -6.64 4.82 -1.70
CA THR A 288 -6.24 4.49 -0.33
C THR A 288 -5.88 5.75 0.45
N PHE A 289 -5.03 6.62 -0.09
CA PHE A 289 -4.63 7.85 0.60
C PHE A 289 -5.70 8.93 0.55
N LEU A 290 -6.43 9.07 -0.54
CA LEU A 290 -7.60 9.96 -0.61
C LEU A 290 -8.64 9.60 0.45
N ALA A 291 -8.79 8.32 0.73
CA ALA A 291 -9.70 7.82 1.77
C ALA A 291 -9.19 8.01 3.20
N GLY A 292 -7.97 8.53 3.38
CA GLY A 292 -7.36 8.74 4.69
C GLY A 292 -6.72 7.50 5.29
N ASN A 293 -6.28 6.53 4.46
CA ASN A 293 -5.46 5.41 4.93
C ASN A 293 -3.98 5.75 4.76
N GLY A 294 -3.14 5.31 5.70
CA GLY A 294 -1.71 5.64 5.73
C GLY A 294 -0.81 4.69 4.94
N ALA A 295 -1.29 3.52 4.54
CA ALA A 295 -0.51 2.56 3.79
C ALA A 295 -1.37 1.72 2.83
N TYR A 296 -0.75 1.30 1.72
CA TYR A 296 -1.30 0.40 0.71
C TYR A 296 -0.33 -0.74 0.47
N VAL A 297 -0.81 -1.99 0.40
CA VAL A 297 0.00 -3.18 0.15
C VAL A 297 -0.32 -3.75 -1.24
N LEU A 298 0.67 -3.89 -2.11
CA LEU A 298 0.51 -4.68 -3.34
C LEU A 298 0.35 -6.16 -2.96
N HIS A 299 -0.89 -6.65 -3.00
CA HIS A 299 -1.24 -8.02 -2.64
C HIS A 299 -1.32 -8.88 -3.88
N ALA A 300 -0.22 -9.57 -4.21
CA ALA A 300 -0.06 -10.32 -5.46
C ALA A 300 0.45 -11.75 -5.21
N GLY A 301 0.12 -12.68 -6.14
CA GLY A 301 0.39 -14.10 -6.03
C GLY A 301 1.81 -14.50 -5.63
N PRO A 302 2.87 -13.96 -6.26
CA PRO A 302 4.24 -14.25 -5.87
C PRO A 302 4.55 -13.98 -4.40
N GLY A 303 3.97 -12.91 -3.83
CA GLY A 303 4.12 -12.59 -2.41
C GLY A 303 3.23 -13.42 -1.50
N ILE A 304 2.04 -13.83 -1.97
CA ILE A 304 1.11 -14.63 -1.16
C ILE A 304 1.65 -16.05 -0.98
N ARG A 305 2.12 -16.68 -2.05
CA ARG A 305 2.57 -18.08 -2.04
C ARG A 305 3.96 -18.29 -2.63
N GLY A 306 4.46 -17.43 -3.49
CA GLY A 306 5.76 -17.57 -4.15
C GLY A 306 5.84 -18.77 -5.07
N GLY A 307 4.78 -19.13 -5.80
CA GLY A 307 4.67 -20.36 -6.58
C GLY A 307 4.67 -21.61 -5.69
N GLY A 308 4.38 -22.78 -6.19
CA GLY A 308 4.47 -24.03 -5.45
C GLY A 308 3.29 -24.97 -5.65
N ALA A 309 3.55 -26.27 -5.46
CA ALA A 309 2.60 -27.35 -5.75
C ALA A 309 1.52 -27.52 -4.68
N ALA A 310 1.73 -27.03 -3.45
CA ALA A 310 0.84 -27.29 -2.31
C ALA A 310 -0.44 -26.47 -2.29
N ASP A 311 -0.56 -25.44 -3.11
CA ASP A 311 -1.79 -24.65 -3.19
C ASP A 311 -2.73 -25.20 -4.27
N VAL A 312 -3.39 -26.31 -3.94
CA VAL A 312 -4.34 -27.00 -4.82
C VAL A 312 -5.55 -26.12 -5.21
N SER A 313 -5.84 -25.09 -4.42
CA SER A 313 -6.94 -24.14 -4.67
C SER A 313 -6.58 -23.07 -5.70
N SER A 314 -5.32 -22.94 -6.06
CA SER A 314 -4.81 -21.79 -6.80
C SER A 314 -4.29 -22.15 -8.18
N LYS A 315 -5.20 -22.45 -9.07
CA LYS A 315 -4.93 -22.26 -10.51
C LYS A 315 -4.49 -20.81 -10.84
N LEU A 316 -4.60 -19.90 -9.88
CA LEU A 316 -4.38 -18.46 -10.02
C LEU A 316 -3.00 -17.99 -9.59
N ARG A 317 -2.29 -18.73 -8.71
CA ARG A 317 -1.00 -18.28 -8.12
C ARG A 317 0.16 -19.10 -8.65
N ARG A 318 0.56 -18.84 -9.88
CA ARG A 318 1.52 -19.65 -10.64
C ARG A 318 2.97 -19.18 -10.48
N HIS A 319 3.16 -17.87 -10.26
CA HIS A 319 4.47 -17.26 -10.34
C HIS A 319 5.18 -17.26 -8.99
N ALA A 320 6.46 -17.62 -9.00
CA ALA A 320 7.32 -17.61 -7.83
C ALA A 320 7.94 -16.22 -7.56
N HIS A 321 8.05 -15.42 -8.59
CA HIS A 321 8.70 -14.13 -8.55
C HIS A 321 7.81 -13.02 -9.13
N PHE A 322 7.90 -11.81 -8.58
CA PHE A 322 7.13 -10.65 -9.05
C PHE A 322 7.46 -10.30 -10.51
N ASP A 323 8.73 -10.39 -10.90
CA ASP A 323 9.18 -10.10 -12.27
C ASP A 323 8.75 -11.15 -13.31
N GLU A 324 8.18 -12.27 -12.88
CA GLU A 324 7.56 -13.28 -13.75
C GLU A 324 6.11 -12.95 -14.09
N LEU A 325 5.42 -12.10 -13.28
CA LEU A 325 4.07 -11.64 -13.58
C LEU A 325 4.10 -10.70 -14.80
N PRO A 326 3.39 -11.01 -15.89
CA PRO A 326 3.38 -10.13 -17.09
C PRO A 326 2.91 -8.70 -16.79
N SER A 327 1.99 -8.55 -15.83
CA SER A 327 1.44 -7.26 -15.42
C SER A 327 2.32 -6.49 -14.41
N PHE A 328 3.34 -7.11 -13.82
CA PHE A 328 4.09 -6.50 -12.71
C PHE A 328 4.84 -5.23 -13.13
N LYS A 329 5.59 -5.28 -14.25
CA LYS A 329 6.37 -4.12 -14.70
C LYS A 329 5.50 -2.87 -14.95
N PRO A 330 4.38 -2.95 -15.68
CA PRO A 330 3.50 -1.78 -15.82
C PRO A 330 2.81 -1.38 -14.51
N ILE A 331 2.45 -2.32 -13.62
CA ILE A 331 1.91 -2.00 -12.29
C ILE A 331 2.93 -1.24 -11.45
N ALA A 332 4.17 -1.72 -11.38
CA ALA A 332 5.25 -1.07 -10.65
C ALA A 332 5.53 0.35 -11.18
N ALA A 333 5.50 0.53 -12.50
CA ALA A 333 5.65 1.85 -13.12
C ALA A 333 4.50 2.80 -12.72
N GLY A 334 3.25 2.33 -12.74
CA GLY A 334 2.08 3.11 -12.32
C GLY A 334 2.12 3.51 -10.85
N LEU A 335 2.45 2.56 -9.96
CA LEU A 335 2.60 2.80 -8.53
C LEU A 335 3.77 3.77 -8.24
N GLY A 336 4.91 3.59 -8.90
CA GLY A 336 6.06 4.49 -8.79
C GLY A 336 5.75 5.91 -9.25
N ALA A 337 5.03 6.06 -10.37
CA ALA A 337 4.55 7.34 -10.84
C ALA A 337 3.57 7.98 -9.83
N ALA A 338 2.64 7.20 -9.28
CA ALA A 338 1.69 7.70 -8.28
C ALA A 338 2.40 8.20 -7.01
N LYS A 339 3.41 7.50 -6.53
CA LYS A 339 4.26 7.99 -5.41
C LYS A 339 4.92 9.34 -5.70
N GLN A 340 5.30 9.61 -6.96
CA GLN A 340 5.98 10.85 -7.32
C GLN A 340 5.02 12.04 -7.44
N TYR A 341 3.82 11.86 -8.00
CA TYR A 341 2.91 12.97 -8.20
C TYR A 341 1.95 13.22 -7.03
N LEU A 342 1.71 12.25 -6.17
CA LEU A 342 0.88 12.45 -4.98
C LEU A 342 1.63 13.26 -3.93
N PRO A 343 0.97 14.24 -3.30
CA PRO A 343 1.55 14.94 -2.16
C PRO A 343 1.84 13.97 -1.01
N PRO A 344 2.98 14.11 -0.32
CA PRO A 344 3.26 13.31 0.87
C PRO A 344 2.22 13.59 1.97
N GLY A 345 1.85 12.55 2.71
CA GLY A 345 0.86 12.69 3.78
C GLY A 345 -0.57 13.01 3.32
N LEU A 346 -0.91 12.67 2.07
CA LEU A 346 -2.25 12.88 1.48
C LEU A 346 -3.37 12.33 2.38
N ALA A 347 -3.12 11.28 3.16
CA ALA A 347 -4.09 10.71 4.10
C ALA A 347 -4.60 11.71 5.16
N ASN A 348 -3.84 12.76 5.47
CA ASN A 348 -4.22 13.82 6.41
C ASN A 348 -5.07 14.93 5.78
N TRP A 349 -5.28 14.93 4.47
CA TRP A 349 -6.02 15.98 3.80
C TRP A 349 -7.52 15.91 4.09
N VAL A 350 -8.20 17.04 3.99
CA VAL A 350 -9.65 17.14 4.21
C VAL A 350 -10.39 16.46 3.07
N ARG A 351 -11.16 15.42 3.38
CA ARG A 351 -11.97 14.66 2.42
C ARG A 351 -13.28 15.40 2.12
N HIS A 352 -13.72 15.32 0.89
CA HIS A 352 -14.99 15.85 0.43
C HIS A 352 -15.80 14.74 -0.22
N GLU A 353 -17.00 14.48 0.31
CA GLU A 353 -17.91 13.53 -0.33
C GLU A 353 -18.18 13.96 -1.78
N PRO A 354 -18.37 13.02 -2.70
CA PRO A 354 -18.70 13.32 -4.08
C PRO A 354 -19.86 14.31 -4.18
N ASN A 355 -19.70 15.33 -5.02
CA ASN A 355 -20.67 16.41 -5.23
C ASN A 355 -20.99 17.29 -3.99
N SER A 356 -20.24 17.17 -2.89
CA SER A 356 -20.45 18.04 -1.72
C SER A 356 -20.22 19.52 -2.07
N ALA A 357 -20.91 20.42 -1.34
CA ALA A 357 -20.80 21.87 -1.56
C ALA A 357 -19.39 22.42 -1.36
N THR A 358 -18.54 21.72 -0.60
CA THR A 358 -17.16 22.12 -0.28
C THR A 358 -16.11 21.52 -1.21
N ALA A 359 -16.49 20.58 -2.10
CA ALA A 359 -15.54 19.98 -3.02
C ALA A 359 -15.07 20.98 -4.09
N PRO A 360 -13.77 21.09 -4.37
CA PRO A 360 -13.21 22.04 -5.35
C PRO A 360 -13.61 21.73 -6.80
N ILE A 361 -13.92 20.46 -7.10
CA ILE A 361 -14.47 20.01 -8.38
C ILE A 361 -15.63 19.04 -8.13
N ARG A 362 -16.68 19.15 -8.94
CA ARG A 362 -17.93 18.37 -8.83
C ARG A 362 -18.41 17.98 -10.22
N GLY A 363 -19.31 17.03 -10.34
CA GLY A 363 -19.94 16.72 -11.62
C GLY A 363 -20.49 15.30 -11.75
N PHE A 364 -19.98 14.33 -10.95
CA PHE A 364 -20.53 12.99 -10.93
C PHE A 364 -20.21 12.25 -9.63
N ASP A 365 -20.95 11.18 -9.35
CA ASP A 365 -21.00 10.53 -8.04
C ASP A 365 -19.73 9.74 -7.67
N ARG A 366 -18.81 9.53 -8.60
CA ARG A 366 -17.55 8.81 -8.37
C ARG A 366 -16.33 9.69 -8.60
N LEU A 367 -16.44 10.95 -8.21
CA LEU A 367 -15.35 11.93 -8.16
C LEU A 367 -14.97 12.18 -6.71
N TYR A 368 -13.97 11.49 -6.22
CA TYR A 368 -13.48 11.53 -4.84
C TYR A 368 -12.40 12.58 -4.71
N THR A 369 -12.47 13.43 -3.69
CA THR A 369 -11.58 14.59 -3.59
C THR A 369 -11.08 14.79 -2.16
N ALA A 370 -9.81 15.21 -2.03
CA ALA A 370 -9.25 15.72 -0.78
C ALA A 370 -8.49 17.04 -1.02
N THR A 371 -8.47 17.92 0.00
CA THR A 371 -7.85 19.25 -0.06
C THR A 371 -6.89 19.50 1.09
N SER A 372 -5.86 20.32 0.85
CA SER A 372 -5.01 20.93 1.87
C SER A 372 -4.64 22.35 1.44
N GLY A 373 -5.12 23.35 2.17
CA GLY A 373 -5.02 24.76 1.74
C GLY A 373 -5.63 24.96 0.35
N SER A 374 -4.86 25.50 -0.57
CA SER A 374 -5.27 25.73 -1.97
C SER A 374 -5.00 24.55 -2.90
N GLN A 375 -4.49 23.43 -2.39
CA GLN A 375 -4.21 22.24 -3.18
C GLN A 375 -5.35 21.23 -3.07
N PHE A 376 -5.54 20.45 -4.16
CA PHE A 376 -6.45 19.31 -4.11
C PHE A 376 -5.95 18.15 -4.97
N VAL A 377 -6.33 16.95 -4.58
CA VAL A 377 -6.23 15.73 -5.37
C VAL A 377 -7.62 15.18 -5.55
N ALA A 378 -7.96 14.79 -6.77
CA ALA A 378 -9.21 14.10 -7.04
C ALA A 378 -8.97 12.85 -7.87
N LEU A 379 -9.82 11.84 -7.67
CA LEU A 379 -9.85 10.60 -8.43
C LEU A 379 -11.24 10.39 -9.00
N ALA A 380 -11.32 10.36 -10.32
CA ALA A 380 -12.50 9.95 -11.07
C ALA A 380 -12.42 8.46 -11.37
N VAL A 381 -13.49 7.71 -11.11
CA VAL A 381 -13.51 6.25 -11.21
C VAL A 381 -14.68 5.76 -12.04
N GLY A 382 -14.42 4.77 -12.91
CA GLY A 382 -15.45 4.08 -13.68
C GLY A 382 -16.10 4.96 -14.75
N LEU A 383 -15.30 5.75 -15.43
CA LEU A 383 -15.72 6.56 -16.57
C LEU A 383 -15.95 5.62 -17.78
N THR A 384 -17.20 5.26 -18.03
CA THR A 384 -17.57 4.44 -19.21
C THR A 384 -17.98 5.29 -20.43
N LYS A 385 -18.16 6.58 -20.21
CA LYS A 385 -18.50 7.62 -21.20
C LYS A 385 -17.73 8.89 -20.87
N PRO A 386 -17.54 9.80 -21.82
CA PRO A 386 -17.09 11.14 -21.49
C PRO A 386 -17.98 11.77 -20.42
N ALA A 387 -17.37 12.26 -19.37
CA ALA A 387 -18.04 12.93 -18.27
C ALA A 387 -17.50 14.36 -18.14
N THR A 388 -18.26 15.21 -17.49
CA THR A 388 -17.84 16.57 -17.21
C THR A 388 -17.79 16.79 -15.71
N ALA A 389 -16.75 17.47 -15.25
CA ALA A 389 -16.69 18.04 -13.91
C ALA A 389 -16.73 19.57 -14.01
N ARG A 390 -17.15 20.23 -12.95
CA ARG A 390 -17.18 21.69 -12.84
C ARG A 390 -16.20 22.13 -11.76
N ALA A 391 -15.33 23.08 -12.10
CA ALA A 391 -14.47 23.73 -11.11
C ALA A 391 -15.28 24.66 -10.22
N HIS A 392 -15.02 24.65 -8.92
CA HIS A 392 -15.59 25.57 -7.93
C HIS A 392 -14.51 26.44 -7.28
N VAL A 393 -13.28 26.28 -7.76
CA VAL A 393 -12.10 27.09 -7.37
C VAL A 393 -11.34 27.50 -8.63
N SER A 394 -10.53 28.56 -8.54
CA SER A 394 -9.54 28.85 -9.58
C SER A 394 -8.26 28.09 -9.28
N ALA A 395 -7.76 27.32 -10.27
CA ALA A 395 -6.60 26.47 -10.07
C ALA A 395 -5.88 26.18 -11.39
N ALA A 396 -4.59 25.88 -11.30
CA ALA A 396 -3.89 25.12 -12.32
C ALA A 396 -4.07 23.62 -12.02
N ILE A 397 -4.50 22.82 -12.99
CA ILE A 397 -4.78 21.40 -12.84
C ILE A 397 -4.02 20.57 -13.84
N ASP A 398 -3.51 19.42 -13.40
CA ASP A 398 -2.99 18.34 -14.24
C ASP A 398 -3.96 17.16 -14.17
N ILE A 399 -4.42 16.66 -15.31
CA ILE A 399 -5.20 15.44 -15.43
C ILE A 399 -4.25 14.33 -15.88
N ARG A 400 -4.20 13.23 -15.14
CA ARG A 400 -3.24 12.14 -15.32
C ARG A 400 -3.93 10.79 -15.51
N GLU A 401 -3.35 9.96 -16.34
CA GLU A 401 -3.65 8.53 -16.42
C GLU A 401 -2.91 7.82 -15.29
N PRO A 402 -3.60 7.11 -14.37
CA PRO A 402 -2.98 6.57 -13.15
C PRO A 402 -1.97 5.46 -13.43
N GLY A 403 -2.18 4.61 -14.45
CA GLY A 403 -1.33 3.44 -14.72
C GLY A 403 0.07 3.79 -15.22
N THR A 404 0.26 4.98 -15.77
CA THR A 404 1.57 5.47 -16.26
C THR A 404 2.00 6.78 -15.59
N GLY A 405 1.09 7.46 -14.92
CA GLY A 405 1.31 8.80 -14.37
C GLY A 405 1.39 9.90 -15.44
N LYS A 406 1.17 9.56 -16.71
CA LYS A 406 1.27 10.52 -17.82
C LYS A 406 0.26 11.65 -17.65
N VAL A 407 0.72 12.89 -17.79
CA VAL A 407 -0.17 14.05 -17.89
C VAL A 407 -0.85 13.99 -19.26
N ILE A 408 -2.19 13.89 -19.22
CA ILE A 408 -3.03 13.91 -20.42
C ILE A 408 -3.24 15.34 -20.87
N THR A 409 -3.53 16.22 -19.91
CA THR A 409 -3.72 17.65 -20.16
C THR A 409 -3.44 18.47 -18.90
N SER A 410 -2.99 19.69 -19.11
CA SER A 410 -2.82 20.71 -18.07
C SER A 410 -3.68 21.92 -18.42
N LEU A 411 -4.47 22.41 -17.47
CA LEU A 411 -5.44 23.49 -17.66
C LEU A 411 -5.31 24.51 -16.55
N LYS A 412 -5.61 25.78 -16.88
CA LYS A 412 -5.94 26.80 -15.89
C LYS A 412 -7.45 26.96 -15.89
N VAL A 413 -8.08 26.67 -14.78
CA VAL A 413 -9.53 26.74 -14.61
C VAL A 413 -9.91 27.89 -13.66
N LYS A 414 -11.06 28.51 -13.91
CA LYS A 414 -11.74 29.44 -13.01
C LYS A 414 -12.94 28.75 -12.40
N SER A 415 -13.42 29.29 -11.30
CA SER A 415 -14.70 28.84 -10.72
C SER A 415 -15.82 28.98 -11.77
N GLY A 416 -16.56 27.90 -12.00
CA GLY A 416 -17.61 27.78 -13.00
C GLY A 416 -17.17 27.07 -14.29
N ASP A 417 -15.90 26.94 -14.57
CA ASP A 417 -15.41 26.27 -15.78
C ASP A 417 -15.75 24.79 -15.78
N THR A 418 -15.99 24.26 -16.99
CA THR A 418 -16.23 22.85 -17.24
C THR A 418 -14.92 22.16 -17.58
N ILE A 419 -14.69 20.98 -16.96
CA ILE A 419 -13.53 20.14 -17.18
C ILE A 419 -14.02 18.85 -17.85
N GLU A 420 -13.55 18.56 -19.04
CA GLU A 420 -13.89 17.32 -19.74
C GLU A 420 -13.01 16.17 -19.24
N LEU A 421 -13.66 15.04 -18.92
CA LEU A 421 -13.04 13.80 -18.46
C LEU A 421 -13.41 12.69 -19.45
N ALA A 422 -12.47 12.34 -20.32
CA ALA A 422 -12.74 11.39 -21.41
C ALA A 422 -11.52 10.50 -21.70
N GLY A 423 -11.77 9.37 -22.34
CA GLY A 423 -10.74 8.49 -22.91
C GLY A 423 -10.14 7.48 -21.94
N TYR A 424 -10.47 7.51 -20.65
CA TYR A 424 -9.94 6.61 -19.60
C TYR A 424 -11.02 6.21 -18.60
N GLN A 425 -10.89 5.03 -18.00
CA GLN A 425 -11.82 4.58 -16.95
C GLN A 425 -11.54 5.21 -15.59
N GLU A 426 -10.28 5.47 -15.29
CA GLU A 426 -9.81 6.15 -14.08
C GLU A 426 -8.93 7.35 -14.46
N LEU A 427 -9.11 8.47 -13.76
CA LEU A 427 -8.31 9.68 -13.94
C LEU A 427 -7.96 10.31 -12.58
N VAL A 428 -6.71 10.73 -12.45
CA VAL A 428 -6.25 11.52 -11.29
C VAL A 428 -6.13 12.98 -11.69
N ILE A 429 -6.66 13.87 -10.86
CA ILE A 429 -6.60 15.32 -11.06
C ILE A 429 -5.85 15.93 -9.90
N ILE A 430 -4.74 16.61 -10.19
CA ILE A 430 -3.95 17.34 -9.20
C ILE A 430 -4.17 18.83 -9.44
N GLY A 431 -4.67 19.53 -8.46
CA GLY A 431 -4.95 20.96 -8.54
C GLY A 431 -4.13 21.79 -7.56
N ARG A 432 -3.72 22.97 -8.02
CA ARG A 432 -3.05 23.99 -7.21
C ARG A 432 -3.75 25.32 -7.44
N GLY A 433 -4.28 25.94 -6.36
CA GLY A 433 -4.90 27.26 -6.43
C GLY A 433 -3.94 28.30 -7.00
N THR A 434 -4.48 29.19 -7.81
CA THR A 434 -3.76 30.30 -8.47
C THR A 434 -4.00 31.60 -7.73
#